data_47a88ab68a8c810558b7338580638adf
#
_entry.id   47a88ab68a8c810558b7338580638adf
#
_cell.length_a   1.000
_cell.length_b   1.000
_cell.length_c   1.000
_cell.angle_alpha   90.00
_cell.angle_beta   90.00
_cell.angle_gamma   90.00
#
_symmetry.space_group_name_H-M   'P 1'
#
loop_
_entity.id
_entity.type
_entity.pdbx_description
1 polymer ?
#
loop_
_entity_poly.entity_id
_entity_poly.type
_entity_poly.pdbx_seq_one_letter_code
_entity_poly.pdbx_strand_id
1 'polypeptide(L)'
;MDAERIRRSLEASGLRCTPQRYAVMAFLIDQTSHPTAAEIFEAVNRVDPRSSRATTYNNLRDLVEAGLVREVAVEGRAARFDAKGDRHHHFICDRCGNVEDVEWYDVPKPRNGSLGNRVLRECELIFRGLCTKCAQRRS
;
A
#
# COMPACT_ATOMS: atom_id res chain seq x y z
N MET A 1 -8.95 4.10 13.34
CA MET A 1 -10.25 3.96 12.64
C MET A 1 -11.03 2.84 13.30
N ASP A 2 -12.28 3.08 13.61
CA ASP A 2 -13.10 2.08 14.28
C ASP A 2 -13.73 1.08 13.29
N ALA A 3 -14.30 0.00 13.84
CA ALA A 3 -14.88 -1.09 13.06
C ALA A 3 -15.98 -0.62 12.11
N GLU A 4 -16.80 0.34 12.56
CA GLU A 4 -17.90 0.84 11.77
C GLU A 4 -17.42 1.59 10.51
N ARG A 5 -16.34 2.35 10.63
CA ARG A 5 -15.78 3.08 9.50
C ARG A 5 -15.17 2.12 8.49
N ILE A 6 -14.51 1.06 8.95
CA ILE A 6 -13.98 0.03 8.07
C ILE A 6 -15.11 -0.64 7.30
N ARG A 7 -16.17 -1.02 8.00
CA ARG A 7 -17.33 -1.67 7.38
C ARG A 7 -17.96 -0.76 6.32
N ARG A 8 -18.15 0.51 6.65
CA ARG A 8 -18.74 1.47 5.72
C ARG A 8 -17.88 1.69 4.48
N SER A 9 -16.57 1.75 4.67
CA SER A 9 -15.64 1.91 3.54
C SER A 9 -15.72 0.72 2.59
N LEU A 10 -15.76 -0.50 3.14
CA LEU A 10 -15.89 -1.71 2.33
C LEU A 10 -17.20 -1.72 1.56
N GLU A 11 -18.30 -1.49 2.25
CA GLU A 11 -19.64 -1.52 1.64
C GLU A 11 -19.81 -0.42 0.59
N ALA A 12 -19.29 0.77 0.85
CA ALA A 12 -19.34 1.87 -0.12
C ALA A 12 -18.58 1.55 -1.41
N SER A 13 -17.61 0.65 -1.32
CA SER A 13 -16.83 0.18 -2.48
C SER A 13 -17.42 -1.06 -3.13
N GLY A 14 -18.58 -1.50 -2.67
CA GLY A 14 -19.27 -2.67 -3.21
C GLY A 14 -18.73 -4.00 -2.68
N LEU A 15 -17.95 -3.96 -1.62
CA LEU A 15 -17.38 -5.17 -1.03
C LEU A 15 -18.09 -5.54 0.27
N ARG A 16 -18.34 -6.84 0.45
CA ARG A 16 -18.90 -7.33 1.71
C ARG A 16 -17.84 -7.25 2.80
N CYS A 17 -18.26 -6.81 3.98
CA CYS A 17 -17.37 -6.80 5.15
C CYS A 17 -17.31 -8.21 5.75
N THR A 18 -16.45 -9.05 5.19
CA THR A 18 -16.18 -10.36 5.77
C THR A 18 -15.17 -10.21 6.90
N PRO A 19 -15.11 -11.18 7.85
CA PRO A 19 -14.09 -11.13 8.90
C PRO A 19 -12.67 -11.04 8.35
N GLN A 20 -12.38 -11.72 7.24
CA GLN A 20 -11.07 -11.72 6.63
C GLN A 20 -10.72 -10.35 6.03
N ARG A 21 -11.65 -9.74 5.27
CA ARG A 21 -11.44 -8.40 4.72
C ARG A 21 -11.27 -7.36 5.82
N TYR A 22 -12.10 -7.47 6.85
CA TYR A 22 -12.00 -6.58 8.00
C TYR A 22 -10.61 -6.69 8.64
N ALA A 23 -10.13 -7.91 8.86
CA ALA A 23 -8.83 -8.14 9.50
C ALA A 23 -7.68 -7.55 8.69
N VAL A 24 -7.71 -7.70 7.36
CA VAL A 24 -6.70 -7.12 6.48
C VAL A 24 -6.71 -5.61 6.57
N MET A 25 -7.88 -4.99 6.47
CA MET A 25 -8.00 -3.53 6.54
C MET A 25 -7.56 -2.99 7.90
N ALA A 26 -8.01 -3.61 8.98
CA ALA A 26 -7.65 -3.19 10.34
C ALA A 26 -6.15 -3.25 10.55
N PHE A 27 -5.50 -4.31 10.08
CA PHE A 27 -4.05 -4.44 10.17
C PHE A 27 -3.34 -3.34 9.38
N LEU A 28 -3.74 -3.11 8.13
CA LEU A 28 -3.09 -2.13 7.26
C LEU A 28 -3.26 -0.69 7.74
N ILE A 29 -4.42 -0.35 8.26
CA ILE A 29 -4.70 1.02 8.73
C ILE A 29 -3.76 1.41 9.87
N ASP A 30 -3.44 0.47 10.75
CA ASP A 30 -2.59 0.73 11.90
C ASP A 30 -1.10 0.66 11.60
N GLN A 31 -0.73 0.26 10.37
CA GLN A 31 0.69 0.12 10.03
C GLN A 31 1.33 1.46 9.68
N THR A 32 2.53 1.67 10.21
CA THR A 32 3.38 2.79 9.80
C THR A 32 4.35 2.36 8.71
N SER A 33 4.58 1.05 8.56
CA SER A 33 5.38 0.46 7.50
C SER A 33 4.48 -0.02 6.38
N HIS A 34 5.08 -0.39 5.25
CA HIS A 34 4.36 -0.93 4.10
C HIS A 34 4.63 -2.44 4.05
N PRO A 35 3.72 -3.26 4.61
CA PRO A 35 3.93 -4.71 4.64
C PRO A 35 3.76 -5.36 3.27
N THR A 36 4.44 -6.49 3.10
CA THR A 36 4.22 -7.37 1.94
C THR A 36 2.97 -8.21 2.17
N ALA A 37 2.48 -8.87 1.12
CA ALA A 37 1.34 -9.77 1.24
C ALA A 37 1.62 -10.92 2.22
N ALA A 38 2.84 -11.44 2.23
CA ALA A 38 3.23 -12.49 3.16
C ALA A 38 3.18 -12.02 4.61
N GLU A 39 3.66 -10.81 4.87
CA GLU A 39 3.62 -10.23 6.21
C GLU A 39 2.18 -9.98 6.67
N ILE A 40 1.32 -9.53 5.75
CA ILE A 40 -0.09 -9.33 6.04
C ILE A 40 -0.75 -10.66 6.39
N PHE A 41 -0.48 -11.70 5.59
CA PHE A 41 -1.01 -13.04 5.87
C PHE A 41 -0.60 -13.53 7.25
N GLU A 42 0.67 -13.40 7.60
CA GLU A 42 1.17 -13.83 8.91
C GLU A 42 0.46 -13.10 10.05
N ALA A 43 0.26 -11.79 9.92
CA ALA A 43 -0.40 -10.99 10.93
C ALA A 43 -1.86 -11.40 11.10
N VAL A 44 -2.59 -11.56 10.01
CA VAL A 44 -4.00 -11.95 10.02
C VAL A 44 -4.15 -13.37 10.55
N ASN A 45 -3.25 -14.27 10.15
CA ASN A 45 -3.29 -15.68 10.54
C ASN A 45 -3.03 -15.87 12.04
N ARG A 46 -2.27 -14.98 12.65
CA ARG A 46 -2.06 -15.06 14.13
C ARG A 46 -3.35 -14.80 14.90
N VAL A 47 -4.21 -13.94 14.36
CA VAL A 47 -5.49 -13.61 15.00
C VAL A 47 -6.54 -14.67 14.66
N ASP A 48 -6.59 -15.12 13.42
CA ASP A 48 -7.53 -16.14 12.94
C ASP A 48 -6.81 -17.16 12.07
N PRO A 49 -6.37 -18.29 12.68
CA PRO A 49 -5.62 -19.32 11.94
C PRO A 49 -6.42 -20.00 10.83
N ARG A 50 -7.72 -19.74 10.71
CA ARG A 50 -8.55 -20.31 9.64
C ARG A 50 -8.35 -19.59 8.31
N SER A 51 -7.76 -18.42 8.33
CA SER A 51 -7.48 -17.67 7.09
C SER A 51 -6.42 -18.39 6.27
N SER A 52 -6.71 -18.62 4.99
CA SER A 52 -5.73 -19.21 4.08
C SER A 52 -4.92 -18.11 3.41
N ARG A 53 -3.75 -18.49 2.92
CA ARG A 53 -2.90 -17.58 2.14
C ARG A 53 -3.65 -17.09 0.90
N ALA A 54 -4.33 -18.00 0.19
CA ALA A 54 -5.09 -17.65 -1.00
C ALA A 54 -6.20 -16.64 -0.69
N THR A 55 -6.91 -16.82 0.41
CA THR A 55 -7.98 -15.90 0.83
C THR A 55 -7.41 -14.51 1.11
N THR A 56 -6.29 -14.43 1.82
CA THR A 56 -5.63 -13.14 2.10
C THR A 56 -5.23 -12.44 0.81
N TYR A 57 -4.61 -13.16 -0.11
CA TYR A 57 -4.14 -12.58 -1.38
C TYR A 57 -5.31 -12.14 -2.25
N ASN A 58 -6.39 -12.92 -2.30
CA ASN A 58 -7.59 -12.55 -3.05
C ASN A 58 -8.26 -11.31 -2.45
N ASN A 59 -8.31 -11.22 -1.13
CA ASN A 59 -8.85 -10.03 -0.45
C ASN A 59 -8.00 -8.79 -0.73
N LEU A 60 -6.67 -8.93 -0.73
CA LEU A 60 -5.78 -7.81 -1.07
C LEU A 60 -6.04 -7.31 -2.49
N ARG A 61 -6.18 -8.24 -3.44
CA ARG A 61 -6.48 -7.87 -4.83
C ARG A 61 -7.80 -7.12 -4.93
N ASP A 62 -8.84 -7.62 -4.27
CA ASP A 62 -10.15 -6.97 -4.28
C ASP A 62 -10.09 -5.57 -3.67
N LEU A 63 -9.34 -5.40 -2.60
CA LEU A 63 -9.16 -4.10 -1.93
C LEU A 63 -8.38 -3.12 -2.81
N VAL A 64 -7.37 -3.60 -3.51
CA VAL A 64 -6.60 -2.78 -4.45
C VAL A 64 -7.50 -2.33 -5.62
N GLU A 65 -8.25 -3.25 -6.20
CA GLU A 65 -9.17 -2.94 -7.30
C GLU A 65 -10.26 -1.95 -6.87
N ALA A 66 -10.69 -2.01 -5.62
CA ALA A 66 -11.67 -1.09 -5.07
C ALA A 66 -11.09 0.28 -4.68
N GLY A 67 -9.77 0.44 -4.75
CA GLY A 67 -9.11 1.70 -4.41
C GLY A 67 -8.93 1.93 -2.92
N LEU A 68 -9.19 0.93 -2.08
CA LEU A 68 -9.05 1.05 -0.62
C LEU A 68 -7.63 0.76 -0.15
N VAL A 69 -6.87 0.02 -0.92
CA VAL A 69 -5.48 -0.33 -0.63
C VAL A 69 -4.64 0.01 -1.85
N ARG A 70 -3.46 0.54 -1.61
CA ARG A 70 -2.48 0.82 -2.67
C ARG A 70 -1.42 -0.25 -2.68
N GLU A 71 -1.05 -0.69 -3.86
CA GLU A 71 0.07 -1.60 -4.07
C GLU A 71 1.26 -0.80 -4.56
N VAL A 72 2.38 -0.92 -3.87
CA VAL A 72 3.63 -0.26 -4.27
C VAL A 72 4.57 -1.33 -4.81
N ALA A 73 4.82 -1.29 -6.10
CA ALA A 73 5.72 -2.23 -6.76
C ALA A 73 7.17 -1.88 -6.42
N VAL A 74 7.93 -2.89 -6.02
CA VAL A 74 9.36 -2.74 -5.72
C VAL A 74 10.12 -3.66 -6.65
N GLU A 75 10.93 -3.08 -7.53
CA GLU A 75 11.67 -3.84 -8.54
C GLU A 75 12.54 -4.91 -7.89
N GLY A 76 12.41 -6.16 -8.35
CA GLY A 76 13.18 -7.29 -7.85
C GLY A 76 12.78 -7.77 -6.46
N ARG A 77 11.71 -7.24 -5.89
CA ARG A 77 11.23 -7.61 -4.55
C ARG A 77 9.72 -7.77 -4.56
N ALA A 78 9.19 -8.32 -3.47
CA ALA A 78 7.74 -8.42 -3.30
C ALA A 78 7.10 -7.04 -3.19
N ALA A 79 5.93 -6.87 -3.77
CA ALA A 79 5.16 -5.64 -3.67
C ALA A 79 4.75 -5.38 -2.21
N ARG A 80 4.55 -4.11 -1.87
CA ARG A 80 4.13 -3.69 -0.55
C ARG A 80 2.78 -3.00 -0.62
N PHE A 81 2.09 -2.93 0.50
CA PHE A 81 0.70 -2.46 0.54
C PHE A 81 0.50 -1.40 1.60
N ASP A 82 -0.48 -0.53 1.35
CA ASP A 82 -0.78 0.62 2.19
C ASP A 82 -2.28 0.92 2.09
N ALA A 83 -2.94 1.13 3.23
CA ALA A 83 -4.37 1.44 3.28
C ALA A 83 -4.65 2.89 3.72
N LYS A 84 -3.64 3.74 3.75
CA LYS A 84 -3.84 5.14 4.12
C LYS A 84 -4.58 5.89 3.02
N GLY A 85 -5.58 6.67 3.41
CA GLY A 85 -6.40 7.42 2.47
C GLY A 85 -5.73 8.65 1.90
N ASP A 86 -4.71 9.18 2.57
CA ASP A 86 -4.03 10.39 2.14
C ASP A 86 -3.05 10.11 1.01
N ARG A 87 -2.97 11.03 0.07
CA ARG A 87 -1.99 10.95 -1.01
C ARG A 87 -0.59 11.16 -0.45
N HIS A 88 0.35 10.40 -0.96
CA HIS A 88 1.76 10.58 -0.60
C HIS A 88 2.65 10.00 -1.70
N HIS A 89 3.87 10.52 -1.76
CA HIS A 89 4.92 9.93 -2.59
C HIS A 89 5.62 8.85 -1.77
N HIS A 90 6.53 8.12 -2.37
CA HIS A 90 7.21 7.00 -1.70
C HIS A 90 8.71 7.10 -1.87
N PHE A 91 9.44 6.61 -0.87
CA PHE A 91 10.87 6.38 -0.95
C PHE A 91 11.13 4.88 -0.78
N ILE A 92 11.89 4.31 -1.69
CA ILE A 92 12.23 2.89 -1.66
C ILE A 92 13.74 2.75 -1.45
N CYS A 93 14.12 2.03 -0.40
CA CYS A 93 15.52 1.76 -0.12
C CYS A 93 16.03 0.63 -1.01
N ASP A 94 17.10 0.91 -1.76
CA ASP A 94 17.69 -0.08 -2.66
C ASP A 94 18.32 -1.25 -1.91
N ARG A 95 18.75 -1.02 -0.68
CA ARG A 95 19.44 -2.05 0.10
C ARG A 95 18.50 -2.96 0.87
N CYS A 96 17.62 -2.41 1.70
CA CYS A 96 16.73 -3.20 2.54
C CYS A 96 15.33 -3.39 1.96
N GLY A 97 14.98 -2.66 0.90
CA GLY A 97 13.68 -2.74 0.26
C GLY A 97 12.55 -2.06 1.03
N ASN A 98 12.87 -1.36 2.12
CA ASN A 98 11.85 -0.68 2.90
C ASN A 98 11.21 0.44 2.10
N VAL A 99 9.89 0.61 2.27
CA VAL A 99 9.12 1.64 1.61
C VAL A 99 8.64 2.63 2.66
N GLU A 100 8.93 3.90 2.47
CA GLU A 100 8.55 4.97 3.38
C GLU A 100 7.67 5.98 2.64
N ASP A 101 6.73 6.59 3.36
CA ASP A 101 5.93 7.66 2.81
C ASP A 101 6.73 8.95 2.74
N VAL A 102 6.56 9.69 1.65
CA VAL A 102 7.09 11.03 1.50
C VAL A 102 5.90 11.97 1.40
N GLU A 103 5.91 13.04 2.19
CA GLU A 103 4.82 13.98 2.22
C GLU A 103 4.43 14.45 0.82
N TRP A 104 3.12 14.54 0.57
CA TRP A 104 2.61 14.93 -0.73
C TRP A 104 2.96 16.37 -1.07
N TYR A 105 3.35 16.59 -2.30
CA TYR A 105 3.38 17.89 -2.94
C TYR A 105 3.06 17.70 -4.41
N ASP A 106 2.53 18.74 -5.04
CA ASP A 106 2.12 18.66 -6.43
C ASP A 106 3.33 18.62 -7.36
N VAL A 107 3.33 17.66 -8.27
CA VAL A 107 4.40 17.49 -9.24
C VAL A 107 4.04 18.31 -10.49
N PRO A 108 4.94 19.18 -10.99
CA PRO A 108 4.69 19.89 -12.21
C PRO A 108 4.45 18.96 -13.40
N LYS A 109 3.53 19.33 -14.27
CA LYS A 109 3.26 18.57 -15.49
C LYS A 109 4.50 18.54 -16.39
N PRO A 110 4.72 17.42 -17.09
CA PRO A 110 5.81 17.36 -18.08
C PRO A 110 5.65 18.44 -19.13
N ARG A 111 6.77 18.99 -19.59
CA ARG A 111 6.80 20.02 -20.64
C ARG A 111 6.80 19.38 -22.02
N ASN A 112 6.64 20.24 -23.04
CA ASN A 112 6.82 19.88 -24.45
C ASN A 112 5.89 18.78 -24.95
N GLY A 113 4.68 18.71 -24.40
CA GLY A 113 3.69 17.76 -24.87
C GLY A 113 4.05 16.29 -24.67
N SER A 114 4.93 16.01 -23.70
CA SER A 114 5.36 14.64 -23.42
C SER A 114 4.20 13.68 -23.18
N LEU A 115 3.09 14.16 -22.64
CA LEU A 115 1.91 13.36 -22.41
C LEU A 115 0.99 13.27 -23.62
N GLY A 116 1.23 14.10 -24.67
CA GLY A 116 0.41 14.13 -25.87
C GLY A 116 -1.04 14.44 -25.55
N ASN A 117 -1.95 13.64 -26.09
CA ASN A 117 -3.39 13.80 -25.86
C ASN A 117 -3.90 13.02 -24.65
N ARG A 118 -3.00 12.54 -23.80
CA ARG A 118 -3.39 11.78 -22.62
C ARG A 118 -4.02 12.71 -21.59
N VAL A 119 -5.02 12.17 -20.88
CA VAL A 119 -5.65 12.88 -19.76
C VAL A 119 -4.98 12.41 -18.48
N LEU A 120 -4.28 13.31 -17.80
CA LEU A 120 -3.59 13.00 -16.56
C LEU A 120 -4.56 13.13 -15.39
N ARG A 121 -4.73 12.05 -14.61
CA ARG A 121 -5.55 12.06 -13.40
C ARG A 121 -4.72 12.21 -12.14
N GLU A 122 -3.58 11.57 -12.10
CA GLU A 122 -2.71 11.67 -10.93
C GLU A 122 -1.27 11.38 -11.32
N CYS A 123 -0.36 11.81 -10.47
CA CYS A 123 1.06 11.58 -10.63
C CYS A 123 1.65 11.38 -9.23
N GLU A 124 2.51 10.39 -9.08
CA GLU A 124 3.25 10.22 -7.82
C GLU A 124 4.72 10.00 -8.16
N LEU A 125 5.59 10.33 -7.20
CA LEU A 125 7.02 10.15 -7.33
C LEU A 125 7.48 8.98 -6.48
N ILE A 126 8.44 8.25 -7.01
CA ILE A 126 9.14 7.22 -6.26
C ILE A 126 10.60 7.62 -6.21
N PHE A 127 11.08 7.90 -5.01
CA PHE A 127 12.49 8.20 -4.78
C PHE A 127 13.21 6.91 -4.44
N ARG A 128 14.38 6.71 -5.00
CA ARG A 128 15.18 5.50 -4.77
C ARG A 128 16.54 5.88 -4.23
N GLY A 129 17.02 5.11 -3.30
CA GLY A 129 18.34 5.37 -2.70
C GLY A 129 18.51 4.54 -1.44
N LEU A 130 19.12 5.11 -0.43
CA LEU A 130 19.35 4.42 0.84
C LEU A 130 18.52 5.10 1.94
N CYS A 131 17.79 4.31 2.71
CA CYS A 131 17.06 4.83 3.88
C CYS A 131 18.07 5.29 4.93
N THR A 132 17.59 6.02 5.93
CA THR A 132 18.43 6.59 6.99
C THR A 132 19.33 5.53 7.63
N LYS A 133 18.77 4.37 7.95
CA LYS A 133 19.53 3.29 8.59
C LYS A 133 20.61 2.73 7.68
N CYS A 134 20.28 2.47 6.42
CA CYS A 134 21.23 1.92 5.46
C CYS A 134 22.29 2.94 5.07
N ALA A 135 21.95 4.22 4.99
CA ALA A 135 22.90 5.28 4.72
C ALA A 135 23.96 5.40 5.84
N GLN A 136 23.52 5.23 7.09
CA GLN A 136 24.42 5.27 8.25
C GLN A 136 25.35 4.07 8.31
N ARG A 137 24.98 2.94 7.67
CA ARG A 137 25.80 1.73 7.61
C ARG A 137 26.73 1.72 6.39
N ARG A 138 26.81 2.81 5.67
CA ARG A 138 27.76 2.94 4.56
C ARG A 138 29.17 2.99 5.13
N SER A 139 29.96 2.06 4.76
CA SER A 139 31.34 2.02 5.17
C SER A 139 32.23 1.78 3.98
#